data_c9f1643d5849cf8e397ec5d9df842b93
#
_entry.id   c9f1643d5849cf8e397ec5d9df842b93
#
_cell.length_a   1.000
_cell.length_b   1.000
_cell.length_c   1.000
_cell.angle_alpha   90.00
_cell.angle_beta   90.00
_cell.angle_gamma   90.00
#
_symmetry.space_group_name_H-M   'P 1'
#
loop_
_entity.id
_entity.type
_entity.pdbx_description
1 polymer ?
#
loop_
_entity_poly.entity_id
_entity_poly.type
_entity_poly.pdbx_seq_one_letter_code
_entity_poly.pdbx_strand_id
1 'polypeptide(L)' 'MGKEKTYTLTLDAQELHDLIEAAMVCECQAAQIINGLKRKGLDLDAQKLVTQNARLSRLVRRMQEAKEETHEK' A
#
# COMPACT_ATOMS: atom_id res chain seq x y z
N MET A 1 16.27 18.27 -2.29
CA MET A 1 15.80 18.38 -2.36
C MET A 1 14.99 18.43 -2.98
N GLY A 2 14.63 18.10 -3.23
CA GLY A 2 13.91 18.32 -4.05
C GLY A 2 12.56 18.23 -4.00
N LYS A 3 11.89 18.60 -4.95
CA LYS A 3 10.51 18.44 -5.01
C LYS A 3 10.18 17.11 -5.54
N GLU A 4 9.30 16.44 -4.89
CA GLU A 4 8.79 15.19 -5.39
C GLU A 4 7.85 15.45 -6.53
N LYS A 5 7.95 14.65 -7.55
CA LYS A 5 6.98 14.69 -8.61
C LYS A 5 5.69 14.02 -8.16
N THR A 6 4.58 14.63 -8.53
CA THR A 6 3.28 14.04 -8.23
C THR A 6 2.57 13.72 -9.53
N TYR A 7 1.70 12.74 -9.48
CA TYR A 7 0.95 12.29 -10.63
C TYR A 7 -0.53 12.22 -10.26
N THR A 8 -1.36 12.54 -11.21
CA THR A 8 -2.81 12.49 -11.00
C THR A 8 -3.37 11.33 -11.83
N LEU A 9 -4.21 10.54 -11.19
CA LEU A 9 -4.81 9.38 -11.82
C LEU A 9 -6.30 9.39 -11.56
N THR A 10 -7.08 9.19 -12.62
CA THR A 10 -8.53 9.13 -12.49
C THR A 10 -8.98 7.67 -12.57
N LEU A 11 -9.73 7.23 -11.58
CA LEU A 11 -10.21 5.84 -11.50
C LEU A 11 -11.72 5.86 -11.33
N ASP A 12 -12.39 4.88 -11.94
CA ASP A 12 -13.81 4.71 -11.63
C ASP A 12 -13.93 3.90 -10.33
N ALA A 13 -15.18 3.73 -9.88
CA ALA A 13 -15.43 3.11 -8.57
C ALA A 13 -14.92 1.67 -8.53
N GLN A 14 -15.09 0.94 -9.63
CA GLN A 14 -14.67 -0.45 -9.65
C GLN A 14 -13.14 -0.56 -9.65
N GLU A 15 -12.48 0.29 -10.41
CA GLU A 15 -11.02 0.29 -10.44
C GLU A 15 -10.45 0.61 -9.07
N LEU A 16 -11.04 1.58 -8.39
CA LEU A 16 -10.56 1.95 -7.07
C LEU A 16 -10.77 0.80 -6.09
N HIS A 17 -11.92 0.15 -6.15
CA HIS A 17 -12.20 -0.99 -5.29
C HIS A 17 -11.19 -2.11 -5.51
N ASP A 18 -10.92 -2.43 -6.77
CA ASP A 18 -9.99 -3.50 -7.10
C ASP A 18 -8.58 -3.16 -6.62
N LEU A 19 -8.19 -1.91 -6.76
CA LEU A 19 -6.87 -1.48 -6.33
C LEU A 19 -6.73 -1.59 -4.81
N ILE A 20 -7.75 -1.18 -4.09
CA ILE A 20 -7.74 -1.28 -2.63
C ILE A 20 -7.61 -2.74 -2.19
N GLU A 21 -8.40 -3.63 -2.82
CA GLU A 21 -8.34 -5.04 -2.45
C GLU A 21 -6.97 -5.64 -2.75
N ALA A 22 -6.41 -5.31 -3.90
CA ALA A 22 -5.09 -5.83 -4.25
C ALA A 22 -4.04 -5.35 -3.26
N ALA A 23 -4.13 -4.10 -2.85
CA ALA A 23 -3.17 -3.54 -1.91
C ALA A 23 -3.27 -4.22 -0.55
N MET A 24 -4.50 -4.51 -0.11
CA MET A 24 -4.69 -5.16 1.18
C MET A 24 -4.14 -6.59 1.16
N VAL A 25 -4.30 -7.29 0.05
CA VAL A 25 -3.73 -8.62 -0.09
C VAL A 25 -2.20 -8.54 -0.02
N CYS A 26 -1.62 -7.54 -0.67
CA CYS A 26 -0.18 -7.34 -0.63
C CYS A 26 0.32 -7.09 0.79
N GLU A 27 -0.44 -6.33 1.58
CA GLU A 27 -0.05 -6.08 2.96
C GLU A 27 0.01 -7.38 3.76
N CYS A 28 -0.99 -8.25 3.58
CA CYS A 28 -1.02 -9.52 4.28
C CYS A 28 0.16 -10.39 3.88
N GLN A 29 0.43 -10.47 2.58
CA GLN A 29 1.52 -11.29 2.10
C GLN A 29 2.87 -10.74 2.53
N ALA A 30 2.99 -9.42 2.56
CA ALA A 30 4.24 -8.79 2.98
C ALA A 30 4.59 -9.15 4.41
N ALA A 31 3.59 -9.24 5.28
CA ALA A 31 3.86 -9.61 6.67
C ALA A 31 4.47 -11.01 6.77
N GLN A 32 3.95 -11.94 5.98
CA GLN A 32 4.48 -13.30 5.98
C GLN A 32 5.90 -13.35 5.42
N ILE A 33 6.15 -12.58 4.36
CA ILE A 33 7.47 -12.54 3.76
C ILE A 33 8.47 -11.92 4.73
N ILE A 34 8.07 -10.86 5.42
CA ILE A 34 8.94 -10.20 6.39
C ILE A 34 9.34 -11.19 7.48
N ASN A 35 8.38 -11.93 7.99
CA ASN A 35 8.68 -12.92 9.03
C ASN A 35 9.65 -13.98 8.52
N GLY A 36 9.46 -14.43 7.28
CA GLY A 36 10.37 -15.41 6.70
C GLY A 36 11.77 -14.87 6.56
N LEU A 37 11.90 -13.61 6.14
CA LEU A 37 13.22 -13.00 5.99
C LEU A 37 13.92 -12.86 7.34
N LYS A 38 13.18 -12.49 8.37
CA LYS A 38 13.77 -12.36 9.70
C LYS A 38 14.26 -13.71 10.23
N ARG A 39 13.52 -14.77 9.97
CA ARG A 39 13.95 -16.10 10.39
C ARG A 39 15.25 -16.51 9.74
N LYS A 40 15.46 -16.07 8.50
CA LYS A 40 16.67 -16.40 7.76
C LYS A 40 17.83 -15.47 8.08
N GLY A 41 17.60 -14.48 8.94
CA GLY A 41 18.63 -13.52 9.28
C GLY A 41 18.84 -12.42 8.27
N LEU A 42 17.90 -12.23 7.35
CA LEU A 42 18.00 -11.20 6.31
C LEU A 42 17.30 -9.93 6.77
N ASP A 43 17.86 -9.34 7.82
CA ASP A 43 17.18 -8.23 8.49
C ASP A 43 17.09 -6.98 7.63
N LEU A 44 18.10 -6.70 6.82
CA LEU A 44 18.05 -5.52 5.96
C LEU A 44 16.96 -5.62 4.93
N ASP A 45 16.80 -6.82 4.34
CA ASP A 45 15.74 -7.03 3.37
C ASP A 45 14.38 -6.94 4.03
N ALA A 46 14.26 -7.50 5.23
CA ALA A 46 13.01 -7.41 5.97
C ALA A 46 12.66 -5.96 6.26
N GLN A 47 13.65 -5.14 6.60
CA GLN A 47 13.41 -3.76 6.92
C GLN A 47 12.95 -2.96 5.71
N LYS A 48 13.49 -3.25 4.54
CA LYS A 48 13.02 -2.60 3.32
C LYS A 48 11.56 -2.88 3.07
N LEU A 49 11.15 -4.13 3.28
CA LEU A 49 9.75 -4.48 3.10
C LEU A 49 8.85 -3.83 4.15
N VAL A 50 9.33 -3.74 5.38
CA VAL A 50 8.57 -3.07 6.43
C VAL A 50 8.31 -1.61 6.04
N THR A 51 9.33 -0.93 5.55
CA THR A 51 9.18 0.46 5.14
C THR A 51 8.20 0.59 3.98
N GLN A 52 8.33 -0.29 2.99
CA GLN A 52 7.44 -0.26 1.83
C GLN A 52 6.00 -0.57 2.25
N ASN A 53 5.83 -1.53 3.13
CA ASN A 53 4.50 -1.91 3.58
C ASN A 53 3.84 -0.78 4.37
N ALA A 54 4.61 -0.03 5.13
CA ALA A 54 4.08 1.11 5.86
C ALA A 54 3.56 2.18 4.90
N ARG A 55 4.29 2.42 3.81
CA ARG A 55 3.80 3.36 2.80
C ARG A 55 2.54 2.85 2.12
N LEU A 56 2.49 1.55 1.87
CA LEU A 56 1.31 0.94 1.25
C LEU A 56 0.09 1.08 2.16
N SER A 57 0.26 0.89 3.46
CA SER A 57 -0.84 1.04 4.40
C SER A 57 -1.41 2.45 4.37
N ARG A 58 -0.54 3.46 4.31
CA ARG A 58 -1.02 4.82 4.20
C ARG A 58 -1.78 5.06 2.92
N LEU A 59 -1.27 4.49 1.83
CA LEU A 59 -1.92 4.65 0.54
C LEU A 59 -3.31 4.01 0.54
N VAL A 60 -3.42 2.83 1.13
CA VAL A 60 -4.71 2.15 1.23
C VAL A 60 -5.70 3.03 1.99
N ARG A 61 -5.26 3.64 3.08
CA ARG A 61 -6.15 4.51 3.85
C ARG A 61 -6.62 5.69 3.02
N ARG A 62 -5.70 6.31 2.27
CA ARG A 62 -6.06 7.44 1.43
C ARG A 62 -7.04 7.03 0.34
N MET A 63 -6.85 5.84 -0.23
CA MET A 63 -7.77 5.36 -1.25
C MET A 63 -9.16 5.09 -0.67
N GLN A 64 -9.22 4.56 0.54
CA GLN A 64 -10.49 4.32 1.17
C GLN A 64 -11.22 5.64 1.48
N GLU A 65 -10.48 6.64 1.91
CA GLU A 65 -11.07 7.95 2.16
C GLU A 65 -11.60 8.56 0.89
N ALA A 66 -10.86 8.44 -0.20
CA ALA A 66 -11.32 8.96 -1.48
C ALA A 66 -12.58 8.26 -1.95
N LYS A 67 -12.66 6.95 -1.71
CA LYS A 67 -13.83 6.19 -2.09
C LYS A 67 -15.06 6.65 -1.31
N GLU A 68 -14.87 6.91 -0.02
CA GLU A 68 -15.98 7.36 0.81
C GLU A 68 -16.48 8.73 0.39
N GLU A 69 -15.55 9.63 0.05
CA GLU A 69 -15.96 10.96 -0.40
C GLU A 69 -16.78 10.88 -1.67
N THR A 70 -16.35 10.06 -2.60
CA THR A 70 -17.08 9.90 -3.85
C THR A 70 -18.45 9.30 -3.62
N HIS A 71 -18.53 8.40 -2.65
CA HIS A 71 -19.75 7.68 -2.38
C HIS A 71 -20.84 8.59 -1.83
N GLU A 72 -20.46 9.70 -1.26
CA GLU A 72 -21.45 10.61 -0.70
C GLU A 72 -22.34 11.22 -1.75
N LYS A 73 -21.92 11.20 -2.98
CA LYS A 73 -22.79 11.72 -4.02
C LYS A 73 -23.93 10.78 -4.27
#